data_7d5690359fad06cc26773a494b7a26e5
#
_entry.id   7d5690359fad06cc26773a494b7a26e5
#
_cell.length_a   1.000
_cell.length_b   1.000
_cell.length_c   1.000
_cell.angle_alpha   90.00
_cell.angle_beta   90.00
_cell.angle_gamma   90.00
#
_symmetry.space_group_name_H-M   'P 1'
#
loop_
_entity.id
_entity.type
_entity.pdbx_description
1 polymer ?
#
loop_
_entity_poly.entity_id
_entity_poly.type
_entity_poly.pdbx_seq_one_letter_code
_entity_poly.pdbx_strand_id
1 'polypeptide(L)'
;MIPSAPKPPLRRALQRLHTAGLVLRAAGLAGALCVLSTTSHAGDSGEAATQVDARQITRLVEHALLAQLQRQPAAADASRVEVNAGALDSRLAFTGCAEPIRVAADLDHLQARVNARVSCAAPSPWAIYVPVELRVFRPVPVAVRELQRGETLTDADIGEQERNVLAAGAATLVRRGEAVGQKVRRTIPAGSVLLATLLEQPVLVRRGDRINVDTVPGTISVRISAEALGTARRGERVRVRNLQSGRVIDAIVTGDGSAQAL
;
A
#
# COMPACT_ATOMS: atom_id res chain seq x y z
N MET A 1 -19.05 31.83 -27.22
CA MET A 1 -18.57 32.96 -26.39
C MET A 1 -18.48 32.48 -24.96
N ILE A 2 -17.29 32.10 -24.50
CA ILE A 2 -16.99 31.68 -23.14
C ILE A 2 -15.80 32.51 -22.70
N PRO A 3 -15.86 33.28 -21.60
CA PRO A 3 -14.74 34.13 -21.19
C PRO A 3 -13.71 33.30 -20.37
N SER A 4 -12.46 33.50 -20.77
CA SER A 4 -11.27 32.98 -20.10
C SER A 4 -11.05 33.65 -18.75
N ALA A 5 -10.68 32.85 -17.74
CA ALA A 5 -10.23 33.30 -16.44
C ALA A 5 -8.71 33.61 -16.45
N PRO A 6 -8.25 34.64 -15.72
CA PRO A 6 -6.86 35.08 -15.75
C PRO A 6 -5.95 34.30 -14.75
N LYS A 7 -4.70 34.09 -15.18
CA LYS A 7 -3.58 33.58 -14.37
C LYS A 7 -3.08 34.64 -13.38
N PRO A 8 -2.69 34.27 -12.15
CA PRO A 8 -2.01 35.16 -11.21
C PRO A 8 -0.50 35.27 -11.51
N PRO A 9 0.15 36.43 -11.18
CA PRO A 9 1.52 36.70 -11.51
C PRO A 9 2.53 36.19 -10.50
N LEU A 10 3.66 35.73 -11.03
CA LEU A 10 4.92 35.48 -10.34
C LEU A 10 5.44 36.78 -9.68
N ARG A 11 5.65 36.77 -8.36
CA ARG A 11 6.45 37.78 -7.69
C ARG A 11 7.83 37.23 -7.35
N ARG A 12 8.81 37.74 -8.06
CA ARG A 12 10.25 37.83 -7.71
C ARG A 12 10.37 38.78 -6.54
N ALA A 13 11.13 38.39 -5.52
CA ALA A 13 11.73 39.34 -4.59
C ALA A 13 13.21 39.00 -4.41
N LEU A 14 14.01 39.75 -5.10
CA LEU A 14 15.45 39.95 -4.90
C LEU A 14 15.64 41.07 -3.86
N GLN A 15 16.84 41.04 -3.26
CA GLN A 15 17.51 42.12 -2.48
C GLN A 15 17.49 41.88 -0.95
N ARG A 16 18.61 42.04 -0.21
CA ARG A 16 19.76 42.93 -0.40
C ARG A 16 20.95 42.44 0.44
N LEU A 17 22.11 42.63 -0.12
CA LEU A 17 23.42 42.73 0.54
C LEU A 17 23.43 43.84 1.60
N HIS A 18 24.16 43.63 2.70
CA HIS A 18 24.79 44.71 3.46
C HIS A 18 26.17 44.28 3.88
N THR A 19 27.12 44.97 3.27
CA THR A 19 28.50 45.10 3.62
C THR A 19 28.67 46.18 4.70
N ALA A 20 29.61 46.00 5.60
CA ALA A 20 30.40 47.01 6.30
C ALA A 20 30.87 46.37 7.65
N GLY A 21 32.07 46.49 8.12
CA GLY A 21 33.13 47.40 7.85
C GLY A 21 34.34 47.02 8.67
N LEU A 22 35.41 47.34 8.09
CA LEU A 22 36.80 47.31 8.49
C LEU A 22 37.07 48.20 9.73
N VAL A 23 37.77 47.74 10.74
CA VAL A 23 38.61 48.61 11.59
C VAL A 23 39.90 47.91 11.98
N LEU A 24 40.96 48.48 11.48
CA LEU A 24 42.37 48.23 11.74
C LEU A 24 42.76 48.98 13.04
N ARG A 25 43.51 48.36 13.97
CA ARG A 25 44.47 49.08 14.84
C ARG A 25 45.60 48.17 15.28
N ALA A 26 46.78 48.59 14.88
CA ALA A 26 48.09 48.09 15.26
C ALA A 26 48.57 48.76 16.59
N ALA A 27 49.43 48.07 17.27
CA ALA A 27 50.56 48.46 18.11
C ALA A 27 50.66 47.46 19.30
N GLY A 28 51.70 46.87 19.60
CA GLY A 28 53.10 47.12 19.75
C GLY A 28 53.77 46.08 20.62
N LEU A 29 54.89 45.66 20.22
CA LEU A 29 56.16 45.34 20.91
C LEU A 29 56.23 44.54 22.22
N ALA A 30 57.18 43.61 22.12
CA ALA A 30 58.13 43.13 23.12
C ALA A 30 57.90 41.73 23.71
N GLY A 31 58.57 40.72 23.25
CA GLY A 31 59.81 40.15 23.90
C GLY A 31 59.54 39.16 25.00
N ALA A 32 59.61 37.88 24.67
CA ALA A 32 60.25 36.86 25.55
C ALA A 32 60.38 35.55 24.76
N LEU A 33 61.65 35.20 24.49
CA LEU A 33 62.06 33.91 23.94
C LEU A 33 61.91 32.85 25.05
N CYS A 34 60.88 32.08 25.03
CA CYS A 34 60.71 30.86 25.82
C CYS A 34 60.69 29.68 24.85
N VAL A 35 61.87 28.99 24.78
CA VAL A 35 61.99 27.70 24.09
C VAL A 35 61.20 26.68 24.93
N LEU A 36 60.01 26.47 24.60
CA LEU A 36 59.19 25.35 25.08
C LEU A 36 59.26 24.24 24.03
N SER A 37 60.03 23.19 24.42
CA SER A 37 60.07 21.91 23.73
C SER A 37 58.64 21.36 23.64
N THR A 38 57.97 21.50 22.48
CA THR A 38 56.75 20.80 22.20
C THR A 38 57.08 19.34 21.95
N THR A 39 56.94 18.49 22.96
CA THR A 39 56.73 17.08 22.76
C THR A 39 55.44 16.91 21.93
N SER A 40 55.65 16.65 20.66
CA SER A 40 54.56 16.18 19.78
C SER A 40 54.09 14.83 20.32
N HIS A 41 53.06 14.85 21.13
CA HIS A 41 52.23 13.67 21.31
C HIS A 41 51.54 13.46 19.96
N ALA A 42 52.07 12.52 19.18
CA ALA A 42 51.31 11.87 18.14
C ALA A 42 50.13 11.24 18.86
N GLY A 43 49.00 11.99 18.92
CA GLY A 43 47.74 11.42 19.32
C GLY A 43 47.40 10.35 18.28
N ASP A 44 47.60 9.12 18.67
CA ASP A 44 47.03 7.96 18.04
C ASP A 44 45.50 8.17 18.11
N SER A 45 44.99 8.88 17.12
CA SER A 45 43.53 8.94 16.83
C SER A 45 43.18 7.59 16.21
N GLY A 46 43.32 6.54 17.00
CA GLY A 46 42.65 5.28 16.75
C GLY A 46 41.18 5.62 16.68
N GLU A 47 40.71 5.85 15.46
CA GLU A 47 39.30 5.95 15.11
C GLU A 47 38.64 4.72 15.69
N ALA A 48 38.10 4.87 16.89
CA ALA A 48 37.37 3.81 17.56
C ALA A 48 36.22 3.44 16.62
N ALA A 49 36.42 2.34 15.91
CA ALA A 49 35.41 1.84 14.98
C ALA A 49 34.11 1.75 15.76
N THR A 50 33.19 2.68 15.47
CA THR A 50 31.89 2.78 16.15
C THR A 50 31.21 1.43 16.00
N GLN A 51 31.05 0.69 17.08
CA GLN A 51 30.36 -0.59 17.05
C GLN A 51 28.84 -0.34 16.94
N VAL A 52 28.19 -1.12 16.10
CA VAL A 52 26.73 -1.12 15.98
C VAL A 52 26.20 -2.30 16.78
N ASP A 53 25.38 -2.03 17.77
CA ASP A 53 24.78 -3.06 18.60
C ASP A 53 23.49 -3.66 17.95
N ALA A 54 23.09 -4.83 18.46
CA ALA A 54 21.92 -5.55 17.98
C ALA A 54 20.63 -4.71 18.07
N ARG A 55 20.47 -3.88 19.10
CA ARG A 55 19.28 -3.03 19.28
C ARG A 55 19.23 -1.88 18.28
N GLN A 56 20.39 -1.33 17.91
CA GLN A 56 20.47 -0.29 16.88
C GLN A 56 20.05 -0.86 15.52
N ILE A 57 20.49 -2.09 15.20
CA ILE A 57 20.10 -2.78 13.96
C ILE A 57 18.58 -3.03 13.94
N THR A 58 18.02 -3.55 15.04
CA THR A 58 16.57 -3.79 15.14
C THR A 58 15.77 -2.52 14.85
N ARG A 59 16.09 -1.40 15.51
CA ARG A 59 15.42 -0.11 15.29
C ARG A 59 15.61 0.42 13.87
N LEU A 60 16.80 0.25 13.29
CA LEU A 60 17.08 0.65 11.91
C LEU A 60 16.20 -0.12 10.92
N VAL A 61 16.05 -1.43 11.12
CA VAL A 61 15.20 -2.30 10.29
C VAL A 61 13.74 -1.87 10.38
N GLU A 62 13.23 -1.67 11.59
CA GLU A 62 11.84 -1.23 11.82
C GLU A 62 11.55 0.09 11.12
N HIS A 63 12.42 1.07 11.31
CA HIS A 63 12.25 2.39 10.70
C HIS A 63 12.36 2.34 9.16
N ALA A 64 13.35 1.62 8.63
CA ALA A 64 13.56 1.51 7.19
C ALA A 64 12.39 0.79 6.49
N LEU A 65 11.91 -0.32 7.06
CA LEU A 65 10.79 -1.08 6.49
C LEU A 65 9.47 -0.34 6.64
N LEU A 66 9.22 0.35 7.75
CA LEU A 66 8.03 1.19 7.91
C LEU A 66 7.97 2.27 6.83
N ALA A 67 9.09 2.96 6.58
CA ALA A 67 9.17 3.97 5.53
C ALA A 67 9.01 3.38 4.11
N GLN A 68 9.46 2.15 3.88
CA GLN A 68 9.25 1.45 2.61
C GLN A 68 7.79 1.05 2.42
N LEU A 69 7.15 0.46 3.46
CA LEU A 69 5.76 0.04 3.44
C LEU A 69 4.79 1.20 3.20
N GLN A 70 5.02 2.36 3.82
CA GLN A 70 4.20 3.56 3.61
C GLN A 70 4.18 4.05 2.16
N ARG A 71 5.18 3.69 1.36
CA ARG A 71 5.25 4.01 -0.08
C ARG A 71 4.63 2.94 -0.97
N GLN A 72 4.27 1.79 -0.41
CA GLN A 72 3.67 0.69 -1.17
C GLN A 72 2.17 0.92 -1.40
N PRO A 73 1.67 0.72 -2.63
CA PRO A 73 0.24 0.83 -2.92
C PRO A 73 -0.62 -0.10 -2.05
N ALA A 74 -0.09 -1.27 -1.69
CA ALA A 74 -0.79 -2.24 -0.84
C ALA A 74 -1.02 -1.74 0.60
N ALA A 75 -0.30 -0.72 1.05
CA ALA A 75 -0.47 -0.07 2.34
C ALA A 75 -1.14 1.32 2.24
N ALA A 76 -1.52 1.77 1.03
CA ALA A 76 -2.10 3.10 0.82
C ALA A 76 -3.42 3.31 1.61
N ASP A 77 -4.24 2.25 1.72
CA ASP A 77 -5.51 2.28 2.45
C ASP A 77 -5.36 1.78 3.91
N ALA A 78 -4.13 1.63 4.41
CA ALA A 78 -3.90 1.19 5.77
C ALA A 78 -4.18 2.32 6.76
N SER A 79 -4.98 2.03 7.81
CA SER A 79 -5.16 2.92 8.95
C SER A 79 -3.93 2.90 9.87
N ARG A 80 -3.24 1.76 9.93
CA ARG A 80 -2.07 1.55 10.77
C ARG A 80 -1.17 0.45 10.21
N VAL A 81 0.14 0.67 10.27
CA VAL A 81 1.17 -0.30 9.90
C VAL A 81 2.09 -0.50 11.10
N GLU A 82 2.33 -1.76 11.45
CA GLU A 82 3.27 -2.14 12.51
C GLU A 82 4.38 -3.01 11.90
N VAL A 83 5.60 -2.71 12.29
CA VAL A 83 6.80 -3.44 11.90
C VAL A 83 7.52 -3.82 13.19
N ASN A 84 7.64 -5.11 13.45
CA ASN A 84 8.31 -5.63 14.64
C ASN A 84 9.49 -6.50 14.20
N ALA A 85 10.69 -6.00 14.34
CA ALA A 85 11.89 -6.77 14.06
C ALA A 85 12.17 -7.74 15.23
N GLY A 86 12.46 -8.99 14.90
CA GLY A 86 12.83 -10.00 15.87
C GLY A 86 14.08 -9.63 16.65
N ALA A 87 14.13 -10.04 17.92
CA ALA A 87 15.27 -9.79 18.76
C ALA A 87 16.52 -10.52 18.20
N LEU A 88 17.60 -9.76 18.04
CA LEU A 88 18.93 -10.32 17.78
C LEU A 88 19.62 -10.64 19.09
N ASP A 89 20.53 -11.60 19.05
CA ASP A 89 21.37 -11.91 20.24
C ASP A 89 22.12 -10.63 20.65
N SER A 90 21.96 -10.24 21.90
CA SER A 90 22.59 -9.03 22.48
C SER A 90 24.11 -9.08 22.50
N ARG A 91 24.69 -10.25 22.29
CA ARG A 91 26.15 -10.45 22.20
C ARG A 91 26.70 -10.09 20.81
N LEU A 92 25.81 -9.97 19.82
CA LEU A 92 26.22 -9.58 18.47
C LEU A 92 26.64 -8.11 18.48
N ALA A 93 27.88 -7.87 18.10
CA ALA A 93 28.43 -6.55 17.85
C ALA A 93 29.01 -6.53 16.44
N PHE A 94 28.68 -5.51 15.69
CA PHE A 94 29.13 -5.34 14.31
C PHE A 94 30.05 -4.16 14.20
N THR A 95 31.04 -4.28 13.34
CA THR A 95 31.94 -3.16 13.03
C THR A 95 31.09 -2.04 12.42
N GLY A 96 31.32 -0.80 12.85
CA GLY A 96 30.68 0.38 12.29
C GLY A 96 30.82 0.47 10.78
N CYS A 97 29.87 1.07 10.16
CA CYS A 97 29.81 1.21 8.72
C CYS A 97 30.20 2.63 8.32
N ALA A 98 31.13 2.75 7.36
CA ALA A 98 31.49 4.06 6.78
C ALA A 98 30.39 4.57 5.83
N GLU A 99 29.63 3.66 5.23
CA GLU A 99 28.48 3.96 4.40
C GLU A 99 27.17 3.67 5.17
N PRO A 100 26.03 4.24 4.74
CA PRO A 100 24.74 3.92 5.33
C PRO A 100 24.45 2.42 5.26
N ILE A 101 24.06 1.82 6.39
CA ILE A 101 23.65 0.41 6.45
C ILE A 101 22.44 0.21 5.53
N ARG A 102 22.51 -0.79 4.67
CA ARG A 102 21.43 -1.13 3.73
C ARG A 102 20.49 -2.13 4.35
N VAL A 103 19.20 -1.83 4.28
CA VAL A 103 18.12 -2.74 4.67
C VAL A 103 17.30 -3.06 3.43
N ALA A 104 17.17 -4.34 3.11
CA ALA A 104 16.40 -4.83 1.98
C ALA A 104 15.48 -5.98 2.41
N ALA A 105 14.22 -5.94 2.03
CA ALA A 105 13.26 -7.02 2.21
C ALA A 105 12.40 -7.12 0.95
N ASP A 106 11.91 -8.32 0.65
CA ASP A 106 10.88 -8.51 -0.38
C ASP A 106 9.54 -8.06 0.18
N LEU A 107 9.05 -6.95 -0.33
CA LEU A 107 7.75 -6.35 0.02
C LEU A 107 6.76 -6.38 -1.15
N ASP A 108 7.14 -6.93 -2.30
CA ASP A 108 6.25 -7.00 -3.48
C ASP A 108 5.08 -7.95 -3.21
N HIS A 109 5.35 -8.98 -2.39
CA HIS A 109 4.35 -9.90 -1.89
C HIS A 109 4.26 -9.75 -0.36
N LEU A 110 3.43 -8.83 0.11
CA LEU A 110 3.28 -8.58 1.54
C LEU A 110 2.83 -9.84 2.29
N GLN A 111 3.70 -10.33 3.16
CA GLN A 111 3.46 -11.45 4.05
C GLN A 111 3.57 -10.99 5.51
N ALA A 112 2.89 -11.70 6.41
CA ALA A 112 2.95 -11.39 7.84
C ALA A 112 4.36 -11.56 8.43
N ARG A 113 5.22 -12.33 7.77
CA ARG A 113 6.62 -12.53 8.17
C ARG A 113 7.53 -12.42 6.96
N VAL A 114 8.55 -11.59 7.09
CA VAL A 114 9.59 -11.39 6.08
C VAL A 114 10.96 -11.43 6.73
N ASN A 115 12.00 -11.73 5.95
CA ASN A 115 13.39 -11.63 6.40
C ASN A 115 14.03 -10.38 5.78
N ALA A 116 14.43 -9.43 6.61
CA ALA A 116 15.17 -8.27 6.17
C ALA A 116 16.66 -8.57 6.12
N ARG A 117 17.29 -8.39 4.96
CA ARG A 117 18.75 -8.42 4.83
C ARG A 117 19.31 -7.08 5.22
N VAL A 118 20.14 -7.06 6.23
CA VAL A 118 20.87 -5.88 6.70
C VAL A 118 22.33 -6.05 6.33
N SER A 119 22.94 -5.08 5.68
CA SER A 119 24.32 -5.20 5.20
C SER A 119 25.08 -3.89 5.27
N CYS A 120 26.36 -4.00 5.57
CA CYS A 120 27.37 -2.98 5.50
C CYS A 120 28.36 -3.34 4.40
N ALA A 121 28.81 -2.35 3.59
CA ALA A 121 29.73 -2.58 2.49
C ALA A 121 31.19 -2.31 2.88
N ALA A 122 31.45 -1.32 3.72
CA ALA A 122 32.79 -0.86 4.09
C ALA A 122 32.81 -0.29 5.53
N PRO A 123 33.96 -0.29 6.20
CA PRO A 123 35.29 -0.82 5.81
C PRO A 123 35.36 -2.36 5.91
N SER A 124 34.59 -2.97 6.81
CA SER A 124 34.53 -4.43 7.01
C SER A 124 33.14 -4.94 6.57
N PRO A 125 33.02 -5.59 5.41
CA PRO A 125 31.74 -6.05 4.92
C PRO A 125 31.10 -7.09 5.84
N TRP A 126 29.81 -6.92 6.14
CA TRP A 126 29.00 -7.91 6.84
C TRP A 126 27.55 -7.89 6.35
N ALA A 127 26.87 -8.99 6.52
CA ALA A 127 25.44 -9.09 6.26
C ALA A 127 24.78 -10.08 7.21
N ILE A 128 23.57 -9.74 7.66
CA ILE A 128 22.74 -10.59 8.51
C ILE A 128 21.29 -10.56 8.00
N TYR A 129 20.51 -11.55 8.40
CA TYR A 129 19.08 -11.59 8.20
C TYR A 129 18.35 -11.39 9.53
N VAL A 130 17.41 -10.46 9.52
CA VAL A 130 16.57 -10.14 10.68
C VAL A 130 15.14 -10.57 10.35
N PRO A 131 14.55 -11.50 11.11
CA PRO A 131 13.16 -11.85 10.95
C PRO A 131 12.29 -10.67 11.38
N VAL A 132 11.29 -10.32 10.58
CA VAL A 132 10.40 -9.19 10.84
C VAL A 132 8.97 -9.64 10.72
N GLU A 133 8.15 -9.30 11.71
CA GLU A 133 6.69 -9.45 11.67
C GLU A 133 6.07 -8.15 11.21
N LEU A 134 5.25 -8.25 10.15
CA LEU A 134 4.51 -7.15 9.57
C LEU A 134 3.03 -7.27 9.92
N ARG A 135 2.40 -6.17 10.31
CA ARG A 135 0.96 -6.08 10.50
C ARG A 135 0.45 -4.84 9.79
N VAL A 136 -0.52 -5.04 8.94
CA VAL A 136 -1.18 -3.97 8.19
C VAL A 136 -2.65 -3.97 8.58
N PHE A 137 -3.08 -2.92 9.24
CA PHE A 137 -4.45 -2.77 9.69
C PHE A 137 -5.20 -1.86 8.73
N ARG A 138 -6.40 -2.28 8.37
CA ARG A 138 -7.34 -1.44 7.63
C ARG A 138 -8.78 -1.82 7.97
N PRO A 139 -9.75 -0.92 7.73
CA PRO A 139 -11.15 -1.28 7.84
C PRO A 139 -11.48 -2.34 6.80
N VAL A 140 -12.09 -3.42 7.25
CA VAL A 140 -12.57 -4.51 6.40
C VAL A 140 -14.04 -4.76 6.68
N PRO A 141 -14.81 -5.19 5.66
CA PRO A 141 -16.22 -5.50 5.85
C PRO A 141 -16.39 -6.73 6.73
N VAL A 142 -17.28 -6.61 7.71
CA VAL A 142 -17.66 -7.68 8.63
C VAL A 142 -19.18 -7.83 8.66
N ALA A 143 -19.66 -9.02 8.98
CA ALA A 143 -21.08 -9.27 9.21
C ALA A 143 -21.53 -8.58 10.51
N VAL A 144 -22.58 -7.73 10.44
CA VAL A 144 -23.15 -7.06 11.62
C VAL A 144 -23.93 -8.06 12.49
N ARG A 145 -24.57 -9.03 11.86
CA ARG A 145 -25.34 -10.11 12.46
C ARG A 145 -24.95 -11.46 11.89
N GLU A 146 -25.48 -12.52 12.44
CA GLU A 146 -25.38 -13.84 11.81
C GLU A 146 -26.12 -13.85 10.46
N LEU A 147 -25.47 -14.37 9.43
CA LEU A 147 -25.96 -14.48 8.07
C LEU A 147 -26.16 -15.96 7.72
N GLN A 148 -27.35 -16.31 7.26
CA GLN A 148 -27.67 -17.69 6.92
C GLN A 148 -27.26 -18.05 5.49
N ARG A 149 -27.00 -19.33 5.24
CA ARG A 149 -26.74 -19.83 3.88
C ARG A 149 -27.87 -19.48 2.92
N GLY A 150 -27.51 -18.96 1.74
CA GLY A 150 -28.46 -18.59 0.68
C GLY A 150 -29.04 -17.19 0.83
N GLU A 151 -28.82 -16.52 1.95
CA GLU A 151 -29.25 -15.16 2.20
C GLU A 151 -28.50 -14.20 1.28
N THR A 152 -29.19 -13.17 0.79
CA THR A 152 -28.59 -12.12 -0.04
C THR A 152 -28.17 -10.97 0.86
N LEU A 153 -26.90 -10.57 0.78
CA LEU A 153 -26.32 -9.48 1.55
C LEU A 153 -26.91 -8.13 1.15
N THR A 154 -27.35 -7.39 2.14
CA THR A 154 -27.73 -5.98 2.00
C THR A 154 -26.65 -5.08 2.64
N ASP A 155 -26.70 -3.79 2.36
CA ASP A 155 -25.76 -2.83 2.96
C ASP A 155 -25.90 -2.77 4.49
N ALA A 156 -27.09 -2.99 5.04
CA ALA A 156 -27.34 -3.02 6.49
C ALA A 156 -26.68 -4.21 7.20
N ASP A 157 -26.37 -5.28 6.48
CA ASP A 157 -25.73 -6.48 7.01
C ASP A 157 -24.19 -6.35 7.15
N ILE A 158 -23.62 -5.26 6.59
CA ILE A 158 -22.19 -5.07 6.46
C ILE A 158 -21.74 -3.91 7.33
N GLY A 159 -20.96 -4.22 8.35
CA GLY A 159 -20.21 -3.25 9.14
C GLY A 159 -18.76 -3.17 8.70
N GLU A 160 -17.98 -2.28 9.33
CA GLU A 160 -16.55 -2.18 9.13
C GLU A 160 -15.82 -2.34 10.46
N GLN A 161 -14.74 -3.10 10.46
CA GLN A 161 -13.86 -3.24 11.63
C GLN A 161 -12.41 -3.22 11.18
N GLU A 162 -11.56 -2.58 11.98
CA GLU A 162 -10.13 -2.62 11.75
C GLU A 162 -9.57 -4.02 12.01
N ARG A 163 -8.90 -4.62 11.02
CA ARG A 163 -8.30 -5.95 11.10
C ARG A 163 -6.92 -5.97 10.46
N ASN A 164 -6.04 -6.80 11.00
CA ASN A 164 -4.76 -7.11 10.35
C ASN A 164 -5.02 -7.95 9.09
N VAL A 165 -4.89 -7.34 7.93
CA VAL A 165 -5.21 -7.97 6.64
C VAL A 165 -4.18 -9.00 6.19
N LEU A 166 -2.94 -8.92 6.68
CA LEU A 166 -1.92 -9.93 6.38
C LEU A 166 -2.23 -11.27 7.06
N ALA A 167 -2.85 -11.24 8.23
CA ALA A 167 -3.28 -12.45 8.93
C ALA A 167 -4.53 -13.08 8.28
N ALA A 168 -5.41 -12.27 7.69
CA ALA A 168 -6.66 -12.72 7.09
C ALA A 168 -6.52 -13.21 5.63
N GLY A 169 -5.35 -13.02 5.01
CA GLY A 169 -5.16 -13.28 3.58
C GLY A 169 -5.75 -12.16 2.73
N ALA A 170 -5.00 -11.08 2.55
CA ALA A 170 -5.45 -9.84 1.89
C ALA A 170 -6.12 -10.05 0.52
N ALA A 171 -5.70 -11.06 -0.23
CA ALA A 171 -6.23 -11.37 -1.57
C ALA A 171 -7.69 -11.90 -1.57
N THR A 172 -8.22 -12.33 -0.43
CA THR A 172 -9.57 -12.90 -0.33
C THR A 172 -10.59 -11.96 0.29
N LEU A 173 -10.17 -10.76 0.70
CA LEU A 173 -11.06 -9.73 1.24
C LEU A 173 -11.91 -9.14 0.12
N VAL A 174 -13.22 -9.03 0.35
CA VAL A 174 -14.13 -8.30 -0.55
C VAL A 174 -14.19 -6.84 -0.14
N ARG A 175 -14.52 -5.97 -1.10
CA ARG A 175 -14.90 -4.59 -0.80
C ARG A 175 -16.38 -4.54 -0.44
N ARG A 176 -16.78 -3.57 0.41
CA ARG A 176 -18.19 -3.41 0.81
C ARG A 176 -19.13 -3.38 -0.39
N GLY A 177 -18.83 -2.55 -1.39
CA GLY A 177 -19.67 -2.43 -2.58
C GLY A 177 -19.73 -3.70 -3.45
N GLU A 178 -18.72 -4.57 -3.35
CA GLU A 178 -18.71 -5.86 -4.05
C GLU A 178 -19.48 -6.93 -3.30
N ALA A 179 -19.58 -6.83 -1.97
CA ALA A 179 -20.30 -7.79 -1.13
C ALA A 179 -21.81 -7.63 -1.21
N VAL A 180 -22.31 -6.41 -1.34
CA VAL A 180 -23.74 -6.13 -1.47
C VAL A 180 -24.34 -6.85 -2.69
N GLY A 181 -25.45 -7.54 -2.48
CA GLY A 181 -26.16 -8.32 -3.52
C GLY A 181 -25.58 -9.71 -3.76
N GLN A 182 -24.46 -10.09 -3.14
CA GLN A 182 -23.95 -11.46 -3.18
C GLN A 182 -24.74 -12.38 -2.23
N LYS A 183 -24.74 -13.68 -2.51
CA LYS A 183 -25.35 -14.70 -1.66
C LYS A 183 -24.33 -15.34 -0.75
N VAL A 184 -24.77 -15.63 0.46
CA VAL A 184 -23.98 -16.35 1.47
C VAL A 184 -23.89 -17.83 1.12
N ARG A 185 -22.70 -18.38 0.94
CA ARG A 185 -22.47 -19.80 0.62
C ARG A 185 -22.58 -20.72 1.83
N ARG A 186 -22.23 -20.22 3.00
CA ARG A 186 -22.34 -20.91 4.29
C ARG A 186 -22.61 -19.90 5.39
N THR A 187 -23.22 -20.32 6.49
CA THR A 187 -23.49 -19.46 7.64
C THR A 187 -22.26 -18.71 8.08
N ILE A 188 -22.40 -17.38 8.27
CA ILE A 188 -21.34 -16.47 8.70
C ILE A 188 -21.75 -15.88 10.06
N PRO A 189 -20.99 -16.11 11.13
CA PRO A 189 -21.28 -15.52 12.43
C PRO A 189 -21.14 -14.00 12.42
N ALA A 190 -21.86 -13.33 13.34
CA ALA A 190 -21.67 -11.90 13.56
C ALA A 190 -20.22 -11.55 13.90
N GLY A 191 -19.71 -10.40 13.43
CA GLY A 191 -18.34 -9.95 13.62
C GLY A 191 -17.29 -10.62 12.72
N SER A 192 -17.69 -11.61 11.91
CA SER A 192 -16.78 -12.30 10.99
C SER A 192 -16.46 -11.46 9.78
N VAL A 193 -15.20 -11.50 9.34
CA VAL A 193 -14.75 -10.83 8.11
C VAL A 193 -15.40 -11.47 6.88
N LEU A 194 -15.91 -10.65 5.98
CA LEU A 194 -16.50 -11.09 4.73
C LEU A 194 -15.40 -11.39 3.71
N LEU A 195 -15.22 -12.69 3.43
CA LEU A 195 -14.25 -13.18 2.45
C LEU A 195 -14.97 -13.58 1.16
N ALA A 196 -14.30 -13.41 0.01
CA ALA A 196 -14.84 -13.82 -1.29
C ALA A 196 -15.23 -15.31 -1.33
N THR A 197 -14.52 -16.16 -0.58
CA THR A 197 -14.82 -17.60 -0.48
C THR A 197 -16.12 -17.93 0.25
N LEU A 198 -16.63 -17.00 1.06
CA LEU A 198 -17.89 -17.14 1.81
C LEU A 198 -19.10 -16.68 1.01
N LEU A 199 -18.87 -15.99 -0.09
CA LEU A 199 -19.89 -15.33 -0.90
C LEU A 199 -19.92 -15.94 -2.30
N GLU A 200 -21.05 -15.82 -2.96
CA GLU A 200 -21.22 -16.16 -4.37
C GLU A 200 -22.02 -15.09 -5.08
N GLN A 201 -21.62 -14.78 -6.30
CA GLN A 201 -22.40 -13.88 -7.13
C GLN A 201 -23.73 -14.58 -7.53
N PRO A 202 -24.88 -13.89 -7.37
CA PRO A 202 -26.15 -14.44 -7.84
C PRO A 202 -26.13 -14.59 -9.35
N VAL A 203 -26.81 -15.61 -9.82
CA VAL A 203 -27.13 -15.73 -11.24
C VAL A 203 -28.17 -14.67 -11.58
N LEU A 204 -27.81 -13.74 -12.47
CA LEU A 204 -28.68 -12.62 -12.87
C LEU A 204 -29.45 -12.89 -14.18
N VAL A 205 -28.95 -13.81 -14.99
CA VAL A 205 -29.58 -14.20 -16.24
C VAL A 205 -29.58 -15.72 -16.35
N ARG A 206 -30.73 -16.32 -16.61
CA ARG A 206 -30.88 -17.75 -16.87
C ARG A 206 -31.25 -17.99 -18.32
N ARG A 207 -30.92 -19.18 -18.80
CA ARG A 207 -31.35 -19.61 -20.15
C ARG A 207 -32.88 -19.53 -20.29
N GLY A 208 -33.34 -18.87 -21.35
CA GLY A 208 -34.74 -18.61 -21.63
C GLY A 208 -35.27 -17.30 -21.08
N ASP A 209 -34.50 -16.58 -20.22
CA ASP A 209 -34.92 -15.29 -19.71
C ASP A 209 -35.00 -14.25 -20.84
N ARG A 210 -35.99 -13.41 -20.77
CA ARG A 210 -36.08 -12.20 -21.60
C ARG A 210 -35.29 -11.09 -20.91
N ILE A 211 -34.31 -10.56 -21.61
CA ILE A 211 -33.44 -9.53 -21.10
C ILE A 211 -33.38 -8.33 -22.05
N ASN A 212 -33.02 -7.19 -21.50
CA ASN A 212 -32.71 -6.00 -22.28
C ASN A 212 -31.24 -5.92 -22.57
N VAL A 213 -30.88 -5.72 -23.84
CA VAL A 213 -29.51 -5.57 -24.26
C VAL A 213 -29.33 -4.17 -24.82
N ASP A 214 -28.46 -3.43 -24.18
CA ASP A 214 -28.05 -2.09 -24.59
C ASP A 214 -26.79 -2.18 -25.48
N THR A 215 -26.71 -1.33 -26.51
CA THR A 215 -25.48 -1.22 -27.31
C THR A 215 -24.41 -0.45 -26.55
N VAL A 216 -23.14 -0.61 -26.97
CA VAL A 216 -22.01 0.12 -26.37
C VAL A 216 -22.28 1.62 -26.39
N PRO A 217 -21.92 2.38 -25.34
CA PRO A 217 -22.13 3.82 -25.27
C PRO A 217 -21.52 4.56 -26.47
N GLY A 218 -22.36 5.19 -27.21
CA GLY A 218 -22.03 6.04 -28.37
C GLY A 218 -23.10 7.10 -28.53
N THR A 219 -23.09 7.81 -29.65
CA THR A 219 -24.03 8.89 -29.93
C THR A 219 -25.50 8.42 -29.99
N ILE A 220 -25.73 7.11 -30.18
CA ILE A 220 -27.06 6.50 -30.22
C ILE A 220 -27.05 5.25 -29.35
N SER A 221 -27.83 5.26 -28.27
CA SER A 221 -28.11 4.07 -27.45
C SER A 221 -29.32 3.35 -28.02
N VAL A 222 -29.16 2.09 -28.44
CA VAL A 222 -30.23 1.23 -28.89
C VAL A 222 -30.45 0.14 -27.87
N ARG A 223 -31.69 0.01 -27.40
CA ARG A 223 -32.12 -1.09 -26.53
C ARG A 223 -32.89 -2.11 -27.31
N ILE A 224 -32.48 -3.35 -27.21
CA ILE A 224 -33.19 -4.49 -27.84
C ILE A 224 -33.65 -5.48 -26.79
N SER A 225 -34.79 -6.12 -27.02
CA SER A 225 -35.23 -7.27 -26.22
C SER A 225 -34.66 -8.56 -26.82
N ALA A 226 -34.07 -9.37 -25.97
CA ALA A 226 -33.42 -10.62 -26.38
C ALA A 226 -33.75 -11.76 -25.41
N GLU A 227 -33.63 -12.99 -25.88
CA GLU A 227 -33.74 -14.21 -25.09
C GLU A 227 -32.32 -14.71 -24.77
N ALA A 228 -32.06 -14.97 -23.51
CA ALA A 228 -30.76 -15.53 -23.08
C ALA A 228 -30.65 -17.00 -23.48
N LEU A 229 -29.55 -17.35 -24.15
CA LEU A 229 -29.28 -18.74 -24.57
C LEU A 229 -28.39 -19.49 -23.55
N GLY A 230 -28.00 -18.82 -22.47
CA GLY A 230 -27.17 -19.36 -21.39
C GLY A 230 -27.50 -18.75 -20.04
N THR A 231 -26.78 -19.22 -19.02
CA THR A 231 -26.86 -18.69 -17.64
C THR A 231 -25.61 -17.89 -17.38
N ALA A 232 -25.75 -16.71 -16.77
CA ALA A 232 -24.61 -15.84 -16.48
C ALA A 232 -24.83 -14.98 -15.24
N ARG A 233 -23.72 -14.59 -14.62
CA ARG A 233 -23.62 -13.64 -13.50
C ARG A 233 -23.19 -12.26 -14.02
N ARG A 234 -23.17 -11.28 -13.14
CA ARG A 234 -22.67 -9.93 -13.48
C ARG A 234 -21.25 -9.99 -14.05
N GLY A 235 -21.02 -9.31 -15.17
CA GLY A 235 -19.72 -9.26 -15.85
C GLY A 235 -19.41 -10.49 -16.71
N GLU A 236 -20.22 -11.54 -16.67
CA GLU A 236 -20.01 -12.72 -17.52
C GLU A 236 -20.62 -12.52 -18.91
N ARG A 237 -19.99 -13.16 -19.90
CA ARG A 237 -20.49 -13.20 -21.28
C ARG A 237 -21.65 -14.18 -21.39
N VAL A 238 -22.71 -13.75 -22.07
CA VAL A 238 -23.86 -14.58 -22.41
C VAL A 238 -24.24 -14.40 -23.88
N ARG A 239 -24.57 -15.47 -24.55
CA ARG A 239 -25.17 -15.41 -25.90
C ARG A 239 -26.65 -15.14 -25.75
N VAL A 240 -27.14 -14.22 -26.55
CA VAL A 240 -28.54 -13.81 -26.54
C VAL A 240 -29.07 -13.79 -27.94
N ARG A 241 -30.36 -14.17 -28.12
CA ARG A 241 -31.09 -14.10 -29.39
C ARG A 241 -31.98 -12.87 -29.40
N ASN A 242 -31.75 -11.95 -30.32
CA ASN A 242 -32.64 -10.82 -30.53
C ASN A 242 -34.04 -11.32 -30.95
N LEU A 243 -35.06 -10.90 -30.21
CA LEU A 243 -36.45 -11.39 -30.44
C LEU A 243 -37.05 -10.86 -31.73
N GLN A 244 -36.58 -9.72 -32.26
CA GLN A 244 -37.10 -9.15 -33.51
C GLN A 244 -36.42 -9.74 -34.75
N SER A 245 -35.09 -9.82 -34.72
CA SER A 245 -34.32 -10.23 -35.89
C SER A 245 -33.92 -11.70 -35.91
N GLY A 246 -34.10 -12.41 -34.78
CA GLY A 246 -33.63 -13.80 -34.61
C GLY A 246 -32.11 -13.97 -34.54
N ARG A 247 -31.35 -12.89 -34.69
CA ARG A 247 -29.85 -12.94 -34.67
C ARG A 247 -29.34 -13.23 -33.27
N VAL A 248 -28.27 -14.03 -33.21
CA VAL A 248 -27.57 -14.32 -31.97
C VAL A 248 -26.36 -13.36 -31.86
N ILE A 249 -26.24 -12.70 -30.72
CA ILE A 249 -25.14 -11.82 -30.39
C ILE A 249 -24.57 -12.18 -29.02
N ASP A 250 -23.32 -11.77 -28.78
CA ASP A 250 -22.68 -11.87 -27.47
C ASP A 250 -22.91 -10.57 -26.68
N ALA A 251 -23.18 -10.73 -25.40
CA ALA A 251 -23.39 -9.61 -24.47
C ALA A 251 -22.75 -9.88 -23.11
N ILE A 252 -22.44 -8.85 -22.36
CA ILE A 252 -21.97 -8.92 -20.98
C ILE A 252 -23.10 -8.53 -20.06
N VAL A 253 -23.41 -9.38 -19.05
CA VAL A 253 -24.45 -9.12 -18.07
C VAL A 253 -24.05 -7.95 -17.17
N THR A 254 -24.87 -6.91 -17.15
CA THR A 254 -24.65 -5.69 -16.35
C THR A 254 -25.51 -5.64 -15.10
N GLY A 255 -26.67 -6.32 -15.11
CA GLY A 255 -27.62 -6.35 -14.01
C GLY A 255 -28.66 -7.44 -14.18
N ASP A 256 -29.61 -7.47 -13.26
CA ASP A 256 -30.76 -8.40 -13.35
C ASP A 256 -31.55 -8.11 -14.62
N GLY A 257 -31.68 -9.12 -15.48
CA GLY A 257 -32.38 -9.00 -16.78
C GLY A 257 -31.75 -7.95 -17.74
N SER A 258 -30.49 -7.54 -17.53
CA SER A 258 -29.84 -6.50 -18.33
C SER A 258 -28.44 -6.94 -18.77
N ALA A 259 -28.10 -6.63 -20.03
CA ALA A 259 -26.77 -6.91 -20.60
C ALA A 259 -26.37 -5.80 -21.58
N GLN A 260 -25.08 -5.74 -21.89
CA GLN A 260 -24.49 -4.84 -22.87
C GLN A 260 -23.95 -5.66 -24.03
N ALA A 261 -24.29 -5.32 -25.26
CA ALA A 261 -23.75 -5.96 -26.46
C ALA A 261 -22.22 -5.71 -26.57
N LEU A 262 -21.50 -6.72 -27.08
CA LEU A 262 -20.09 -6.65 -27.37
C LEU A 262 -19.84 -6.14 -28.79
#